data_1085d16e8a19f202d4ed1c5ce357e473
#
_entry.id   1085d16e8a19f202d4ed1c5ce357e473
#
_cell.length_a   1.000
_cell.length_b   1.000
_cell.length_c   1.000
_cell.angle_alpha   90.00
_cell.angle_beta   90.00
_cell.angle_gamma   90.00
#
_symmetry.space_group_name_H-M   'P 1'
#
loop_
_entity.id
_entity.type
_entity.pdbx_description
1 polymer ?
#
loop_
_entity_poly.entity_id
_entity_poly.type
_entity_poly.pdbx_seq_one_letter_code
_entity_poly.pdbx_strand_id
1 'polypeptide(L)' 'NGDDVVGLTRGFLYAGSRSIVASLWKVDDEATAYLMTRFYGALKGTSKREALRLAQLETRKKYSHPYYWAAFQLTGEAN' A
#
# COMPACT_ATOMS: atom_id res chain seq x y z
N ASN A 1 -15.17 15.11 5.19
CA ASN A 1 -14.69 14.72 5.46
C ASN A 1 -14.43 14.21 6.05
N GLY A 2 -14.61 13.79 6.17
CA GLY A 2 -14.05 13.24 6.68
C GLY A 2 -13.60 12.95 6.74
N ASP A 3 -13.37 12.93 6.08
CA ASP A 3 -12.71 12.70 6.03
C ASP A 3 -12.13 13.18 6.07
N ASP A 4 -12.44 13.63 5.77
CA ASP A 4 -11.58 14.05 5.78
C ASP A 4 -10.64 14.05 6.48
N VAL A 5 -10.90 14.24 6.93
CA VAL A 5 -9.93 13.92 7.84
C VAL A 5 -9.02 12.90 7.43
N VAL A 6 -9.56 11.94 6.89
CA VAL A 6 -8.80 10.84 6.42
C VAL A 6 -7.69 11.28 5.53
N GLY A 7 -7.91 12.27 4.77
CA GLY A 7 -6.94 12.66 3.78
C GLY A 7 -5.76 13.44 4.28
N LEU A 8 -5.70 13.74 5.55
CA LEU A 8 -4.61 14.55 6.04
C LEU A 8 -3.30 13.80 6.13
N THR A 9 -3.34 12.56 6.61
CA THR A 9 -2.13 11.79 6.78
C THR A 9 -2.18 10.46 6.07
N ARG A 10 -3.28 10.19 5.40
CA ARG A 10 -3.49 8.93 4.71
C ARG A 10 -3.72 9.17 3.24
N GLY A 11 -3.51 8.17 2.43
CA GLY A 11 -3.76 8.27 1.01
C GLY A 11 -4.37 7.00 0.47
N PHE A 12 -5.26 7.16 -0.50
CA PHE A 12 -5.80 6.03 -1.23
C PHE A 12 -4.92 5.83 -2.43
N LEU A 13 -4.22 4.70 -2.47
CA LEU A 13 -3.20 4.46 -3.46
C LEU A 13 -3.64 3.56 -4.59
N TYR A 14 -4.65 2.74 -4.34
CA TYR A 14 -5.16 1.81 -5.33
C TYR A 14 -6.61 1.52 -4.99
N ALA A 15 -7.46 1.48 -6.01
CA ALA A 15 -8.84 1.10 -5.83
C ALA A 15 -9.22 0.11 -6.90
N GLY A 16 -9.56 -1.08 -6.48
CA GLY A 16 -10.14 -2.07 -7.36
C GLY A 16 -11.64 -2.01 -7.24
N SER A 17 -12.34 -2.99 -7.83
CA SER A 17 -13.79 -2.97 -7.79
C SER A 17 -14.33 -3.17 -6.38
N ARG A 18 -13.59 -3.87 -5.53
CA ARG A 18 -14.07 -4.19 -4.19
C ARG A 18 -13.02 -4.05 -3.13
N SER A 19 -11.92 -3.38 -3.42
CA SER A 19 -10.85 -3.27 -2.45
C SER A 19 -10.05 -2.01 -2.67
N ILE A 20 -9.43 -1.56 -1.60
CA ILE A 20 -8.66 -0.32 -1.59
C ILE A 20 -7.37 -0.61 -0.85
N VAL A 21 -6.25 -0.12 -1.39
CA VAL A 21 -5.00 -0.07 -0.65
C VAL A 21 -4.79 1.38 -0.25
N ALA A 22 -4.56 1.59 1.03
CA ALA A 22 -4.37 2.94 1.56
C ALA A 22 -3.26 2.93 2.58
N SER A 23 -2.66 4.08 2.80
CA SER A 23 -1.67 4.22 3.85
C SER A 23 -2.32 4.78 5.11
N LEU A 24 -1.86 4.30 6.26
CA LEU A 24 -2.37 4.73 7.56
C LEU A 24 -1.72 6.02 8.02
N TRP A 25 -0.56 6.35 7.46
CA TRP A 25 0.10 7.63 7.72
C TRP A 25 0.81 8.06 6.45
N LYS A 26 1.30 9.28 6.46
CA LYS A 26 2.00 9.81 5.30
C LYS A 26 3.38 9.19 5.24
N VAL A 27 3.63 8.43 4.19
CA VAL A 27 4.91 7.78 3.98
C VAL A 27 5.71 8.60 2.98
N ASP A 28 7.02 8.52 3.08
CA ASP A 28 7.91 9.14 2.10
C ASP A 28 7.49 8.79 0.68
N ASP A 29 7.52 9.78 -0.21
CA ASP A 29 7.02 9.60 -1.58
C ASP A 29 7.82 8.57 -2.36
N GLU A 30 9.12 8.57 -2.19
CA GLU A 30 9.96 7.63 -2.92
C GLU A 30 9.69 6.19 -2.48
N ALA A 31 9.59 5.98 -1.17
CA ALA A 31 9.29 4.64 -0.65
C ALA A 31 7.90 4.18 -1.07
N THR A 32 6.93 5.09 -1.08
CA THR A 32 5.58 4.76 -1.52
C THR A 32 5.58 4.35 -2.99
N ALA A 33 6.29 5.08 -3.83
CA ALA A 33 6.37 4.76 -5.25
C ALA A 33 7.03 3.39 -5.45
N TYR A 34 8.06 3.11 -4.68
CA TYR A 34 8.74 1.82 -4.77
C TYR A 34 7.78 0.69 -4.41
N LEU A 35 7.07 0.84 -3.30
CA LEU A 35 6.13 -0.19 -2.85
C LEU A 35 5.01 -0.40 -3.86
N MET A 36 4.43 0.67 -4.37
CA MET A 36 3.31 0.55 -5.30
C MET A 36 3.75 -0.05 -6.62
N THR A 37 4.96 0.23 -7.07
CA THR A 37 5.48 -0.40 -8.28
C THR A 37 5.58 -1.92 -8.08
N ARG A 38 6.05 -2.36 -6.92
CA ARG A 38 6.11 -3.79 -6.62
C ARG A 38 4.73 -4.41 -6.51
N PHE A 39 3.79 -3.66 -5.90
CA PHE A 39 2.43 -4.14 -5.76
C PHE A 39 1.79 -4.36 -7.13
N TYR A 40 1.87 -3.38 -8.02
CA TYR A 40 1.29 -3.52 -9.36
C TYR A 40 1.93 -4.67 -10.14
N GLY A 41 3.23 -4.82 -10.00
CA GLY A 41 3.91 -5.92 -10.66
C GLY A 41 3.41 -7.27 -10.17
N ALA A 42 3.23 -7.42 -8.87
CA ALA A 42 2.79 -8.68 -8.30
C ALA A 42 1.33 -8.98 -8.59
N LEU A 43 0.50 -7.96 -8.80
CA LEU A 43 -0.91 -8.16 -9.10
C LEU A 43 -1.12 -9.00 -10.35
N LYS A 44 -0.16 -9.02 -11.23
CA LYS A 44 -0.29 -9.78 -12.47
C LYS A 44 -0.31 -11.27 -12.25
N GLY A 45 0.17 -11.74 -11.11
CA GLY A 45 0.28 -13.16 -10.87
C GLY A 45 -0.26 -13.64 -9.54
N THR A 46 -0.76 -12.75 -8.67
CA THR A 46 -1.24 -13.17 -7.36
C THR A 46 -2.48 -12.39 -6.98
N SER A 47 -3.06 -12.76 -5.84
CA SER A 47 -4.17 -12.01 -5.29
C SER A 47 -3.68 -10.65 -4.78
N LYS A 48 -4.63 -9.74 -4.54
CA LYS A 48 -4.29 -8.42 -4.01
C LYS A 48 -3.62 -8.53 -2.64
N ARG A 49 -4.10 -9.43 -1.81
CA ARG A 49 -3.52 -9.63 -0.48
C ARG A 49 -2.06 -10.07 -0.59
N GLU A 50 -1.81 -11.06 -1.44
CA GLU A 50 -0.45 -11.54 -1.60
C GLU A 50 0.44 -10.51 -2.28
N ALA A 51 -0.12 -9.78 -3.24
CA ALA A 51 0.64 -8.74 -3.93
C ALA A 51 1.11 -7.66 -2.95
N LEU A 52 0.23 -7.25 -2.03
CA LEU A 52 0.62 -6.25 -1.06
C LEU A 52 1.65 -6.81 -0.09
N ARG A 53 1.48 -8.05 0.35
CA ARG A 53 2.44 -8.67 1.25
C ARG A 53 3.82 -8.72 0.60
N LEU A 54 3.88 -9.13 -0.65
CA LEU A 54 5.16 -9.20 -1.36
C LEU A 54 5.77 -7.81 -1.53
N ALA A 55 4.94 -6.83 -1.85
CA ALA A 55 5.43 -5.47 -2.04
C ALA A 55 6.01 -4.93 -0.73
N GLN A 56 5.36 -5.21 0.39
CA GLN A 56 5.87 -4.75 1.68
C GLN A 56 7.17 -5.46 2.04
N LEU A 57 7.30 -6.74 1.75
CA LEU A 57 8.53 -7.45 2.02
C LEU A 57 9.68 -6.91 1.16
N GLU A 58 9.42 -6.61 -0.10
CA GLU A 58 10.45 -6.04 -0.96
C GLU A 58 10.86 -4.65 -0.51
N THR A 59 9.88 -3.85 -0.11
CA THR A 59 10.16 -2.50 0.35
C THR A 59 11.00 -2.54 1.62
N ARG A 60 10.71 -3.49 2.50
CA ARG A 60 11.45 -3.63 3.74
C ARG A 60 12.94 -3.90 3.49
N LYS A 61 13.26 -4.58 2.43
CA LYS A 61 14.65 -4.86 2.11
C LYS A 61 15.42 -3.59 1.77
N LYS A 62 14.74 -2.63 1.16
CA LYS A 62 15.39 -1.39 0.75
C LYS A 62 15.26 -0.30 1.81
N TYR A 63 14.13 -0.26 2.48
CA TYR A 63 13.81 0.73 3.51
C TYR A 63 13.44 -0.05 4.77
N SER A 64 14.42 -0.34 5.60
CA SER A 64 14.22 -1.30 6.69
C SER A 64 13.32 -0.81 7.82
N HIS A 65 13.25 0.50 8.05
CA HIS A 65 12.43 1.02 9.14
C HIS A 65 10.94 0.85 8.82
N PRO A 66 10.14 0.32 9.76
CA PRO A 66 8.72 0.04 9.49
C PRO A 66 7.92 1.26 9.02
N TYR A 67 8.37 2.46 9.35
CA TYR A 67 7.71 3.67 8.87
C TYR A 67 7.48 3.62 7.36
N TYR A 68 8.39 3.03 6.61
CA TYR A 68 8.33 3.06 5.15
C TYR A 68 7.46 1.97 4.53
N TRP A 69 7.21 0.86 5.22
CA TRP A 69 6.49 -0.25 4.60
C TRP A 69 5.29 -0.75 5.39
N ALA A 70 5.18 -0.42 6.65
CA ALA A 70 4.12 -0.98 7.49
C ALA A 70 2.80 -0.21 7.42
N ALA A 71 2.81 0.97 6.80
CA ALA A 71 1.63 1.82 6.77
C ALA A 71 0.51 1.32 5.85
N PHE A 72 0.82 0.41 4.95
CA PHE A 72 -0.09 0.08 3.85
C PHE A 72 -1.05 -1.03 4.23
N GLN A 73 -2.32 -0.85 3.90
CA GLN A 73 -3.36 -1.76 4.31
C GLN A 73 -4.33 -2.00 3.18
N LEU A 74 -4.72 -3.24 3.01
CA LEU A 74 -5.75 -3.62 2.05
C LEU A 74 -7.06 -3.77 2.79
N THR A 75 -8.10 -3.12 2.27
CA THR A 75 -9.42 -3.17 2.83
C THR A 75 -10.40 -3.65 1.76
N GLY A 76 -11.35 -4.48 2.15
CA GLY A 76 -12.34 -5.03 1.23
C GLY A 76 -11.99 -6.44 0.84
N GLU A 77 -12.46 -6.86 -0.33
CA GLU A 77 -12.18 -8.22 -0.80
C GLU A 77 -10.77 -8.30 -1.30
N ALA A 78 -10.07 -9.37 -0.95
CA ALA A 78 -8.63 -9.45 -1.12
C ALA A 78 -8.18 -10.17 -2.37
N ASN A 79 -9.08 -10.66 -3.16
CA ASN A 79 -8.62 -11.37 -4.36
C ASN A 79 -9.11 -10.74 -5.67
#